data_7c7955c9eca3455bd85c555b1a2d85d9
#
_entry.id   7c7955c9eca3455bd85c555b1a2d85d9
#
_cell.length_a   1.000
_cell.length_b   1.000
_cell.length_c   1.000
_cell.angle_alpha   90.00
_cell.angle_beta   90.00
_cell.angle_gamma   90.00
#
_symmetry.space_group_name_H-M   'P 1'
#
loop_
_entity.id
_entity.type
_entity.pdbx_description
1 polymer ?
#
loop_
_entity_poly.entity_id
_entity_poly.type
_entity_poly.pdbx_seq_one_letter_code
_entity_poly.pdbx_strand_id
1 'polypeptide(L)'
;MNRKLNQLLQGNLRVYFMVLILFTAMMATYSWKAAAGQLAIVLALALYNRENARRRRKEISKYLDNVAGSVDIATKDTMTRAPLPMLMFRPESGEIIWANDRFSQMLGENGDLLYERKLTEFIPDFESRWIIEGKSAHPGEVTCGERRYQVFGQLARTGGRSGGFVATTYWLDVTEMSQIRDIYQATRPVAAILLIDNYEDLMMKNLTDNERSNLLAEIDARLDAWV
;
A
#
# COMPACT_ATOMS: atom_id res chain seq x y z
N MET A 1 8.58 30.39 10.39
CA MET A 1 7.21 30.91 10.28
C MET A 1 6.64 30.81 8.85
N ASN A 2 6.79 29.69 8.10
CA ASN A 2 6.28 29.59 6.70
C ASN A 2 5.78 28.21 6.28
N ARG A 3 5.57 27.25 7.24
CA ARG A 3 5.04 25.90 6.88
C ARG A 3 3.51 25.89 6.66
N LYS A 4 2.76 26.76 7.36
CA LYS A 4 1.30 26.83 7.19
C LYS A 4 0.85 27.56 5.90
N LEU A 5 1.66 28.50 5.40
CA LEU A 5 1.37 29.19 4.15
C LEU A 5 1.54 28.30 2.92
N ASN A 6 2.55 27.39 2.92
CA ASN A 6 2.74 26.45 1.83
C ASN A 6 1.65 25.35 1.76
N GLN A 7 1.09 24.93 2.90
CA GLN A 7 -0.03 23.99 2.91
C GLN A 7 -1.35 24.63 2.44
N LEU A 8 -1.55 25.92 2.68
CA LEU A 8 -2.72 26.64 2.18
C LEU A 8 -2.63 26.99 0.68
N LEU A 9 -1.42 27.06 0.14
CA LEU A 9 -1.17 27.32 -1.29
C LEU A 9 -1.14 26.06 -2.17
N GLN A 10 -1.05 24.87 -1.58
CA GLN A 10 -1.19 23.57 -2.27
C GLN A 10 -2.65 23.12 -2.41
N GLY A 11 -3.62 24.01 -2.13
CA GLY A 11 -5.01 23.78 -2.46
C GLY A 11 -5.15 23.39 -3.93
N ASN A 12 -5.75 22.22 -4.16
CA ASN A 12 -6.09 21.57 -5.40
C ASN A 12 -5.98 22.45 -6.66
N LEU A 13 -4.82 22.47 -7.30
CA LEU A 13 -4.60 23.21 -8.56
C LEU A 13 -5.72 22.94 -9.59
N ARG A 14 -6.31 21.74 -9.55
CA ARG A 14 -7.48 21.37 -10.36
C ARG A 14 -8.70 22.24 -10.07
N VAL A 15 -8.94 22.58 -8.80
CA VAL A 15 -10.06 23.44 -8.40
C VAL A 15 -9.83 24.87 -8.91
N TYR A 16 -8.61 25.38 -8.82
CA TYR A 16 -8.28 26.70 -9.37
C TYR A 16 -8.45 26.76 -10.89
N PHE A 17 -8.03 25.72 -11.63
CA PHE A 17 -8.25 25.65 -13.07
C PHE A 17 -9.75 25.53 -13.43
N MET A 18 -10.55 24.76 -12.66
CA MET A 18 -12.00 24.72 -12.85
C MET A 18 -12.66 26.08 -12.65
N VAL A 19 -12.30 26.78 -11.58
CA VAL A 19 -12.82 28.13 -11.30
C VAL A 19 -12.43 29.10 -12.40
N LEU A 20 -11.18 29.08 -12.88
CA LEU A 20 -10.72 29.93 -13.97
C LEU A 20 -11.45 29.65 -15.29
N ILE A 21 -11.72 28.38 -15.62
CA ILE A 21 -12.48 27.99 -16.82
C ILE A 21 -13.93 28.47 -16.70
N LEU A 22 -14.56 28.30 -15.55
CA LEU A 22 -15.93 28.76 -15.28
C LEU A 22 -16.04 30.27 -15.40
N PHE A 23 -15.04 31.00 -14.88
CA PHE A 23 -14.97 32.45 -15.00
C PHE A 23 -14.76 32.90 -16.44
N THR A 24 -13.96 32.17 -17.23
CA THR A 24 -13.76 32.42 -18.66
C THR A 24 -15.05 32.22 -19.44
N ALA A 25 -15.83 31.18 -19.14
CA ALA A 25 -17.14 30.94 -19.75
C ALA A 25 -18.15 32.07 -19.43
N MET A 26 -18.14 32.59 -18.19
CA MET A 26 -18.98 33.71 -17.80
C MET A 26 -18.57 35.02 -18.50
N MET A 27 -17.28 35.26 -18.67
CA MET A 27 -16.77 36.44 -19.41
C MET A 27 -17.09 36.38 -20.92
N ALA A 28 -17.23 35.21 -21.49
CA ALA A 28 -17.54 35.04 -22.89
C ALA A 28 -18.94 35.59 -23.27
N THR A 29 -19.88 35.62 -22.31
CA THR A 29 -21.23 36.20 -22.49
C THR A 29 -21.21 37.72 -22.55
N TYR A 30 -20.20 38.37 -21.94
CA TYR A 30 -20.10 39.82 -21.88
C TYR A 30 -19.18 40.40 -22.98
N SER A 31 -18.01 39.76 -23.21
CA SER A 31 -17.05 40.20 -24.22
C SER A 31 -16.17 39.06 -24.70
N TRP A 32 -16.33 38.64 -25.96
CA TRP A 32 -15.57 37.57 -26.58
C TRP A 32 -14.06 37.85 -26.66
N LYS A 33 -13.65 39.13 -26.80
CA LYS A 33 -12.24 39.55 -26.83
C LYS A 33 -11.56 39.38 -25.48
N ALA A 34 -12.26 39.71 -24.39
CA ALA A 34 -11.76 39.55 -23.05
C ALA A 34 -11.67 38.04 -22.66
N ALA A 35 -12.65 37.24 -23.05
CA ALA A 35 -12.64 35.79 -22.85
C ALA A 35 -11.49 35.11 -23.60
N ALA A 36 -11.16 35.52 -24.83
CA ALA A 36 -10.02 35.00 -25.57
C ALA A 36 -8.68 35.32 -24.89
N GLY A 37 -8.51 36.54 -24.37
CA GLY A 37 -7.33 36.92 -23.60
C GLY A 37 -7.17 36.09 -22.32
N GLN A 38 -8.26 35.88 -21.58
CA GLN A 38 -8.24 35.08 -20.37
C GLN A 38 -7.95 33.61 -20.65
N LEU A 39 -8.50 33.04 -21.73
CA LEU A 39 -8.21 31.67 -22.17
C LEU A 39 -6.72 31.49 -22.49
N ALA A 40 -6.09 32.48 -23.14
CA ALA A 40 -4.66 32.43 -23.42
C ALA A 40 -3.82 32.42 -22.12
N ILE A 41 -4.21 33.18 -21.09
CA ILE A 41 -3.55 33.18 -19.78
C ILE A 41 -3.71 31.84 -19.08
N VAL A 42 -4.90 31.25 -19.09
CA VAL A 42 -5.17 29.93 -18.50
C VAL A 42 -4.33 28.84 -19.18
N LEU A 43 -4.24 28.88 -20.51
CA LEU A 43 -3.40 27.98 -21.30
C LEU A 43 -1.91 28.15 -20.98
N ALA A 44 -1.43 29.37 -20.87
CA ALA A 44 -0.04 29.68 -20.49
C ALA A 44 0.28 29.17 -19.09
N LEU A 45 -0.60 29.34 -18.11
CA LEU A 45 -0.48 28.83 -16.76
C LEU A 45 -0.49 27.28 -16.74
N ALA A 46 -1.33 26.65 -17.53
CA ALA A 46 -1.38 25.20 -17.63
C ALA A 46 -0.08 24.63 -18.24
N LEU A 47 0.44 25.26 -19.28
CA LEU A 47 1.72 24.88 -19.89
C LEU A 47 2.90 25.11 -18.94
N TYR A 48 2.93 26.25 -18.25
CA TYR A 48 3.95 26.55 -17.24
C TYR A 48 3.94 25.52 -16.12
N ASN A 49 2.77 25.16 -15.63
CA ASN A 49 2.62 24.18 -14.57
C ASN A 49 3.04 22.77 -15.02
N ARG A 50 2.70 22.39 -16.25
CA ARG A 50 3.16 21.14 -16.88
C ARG A 50 4.68 21.11 -17.04
N GLU A 51 5.30 22.21 -17.43
CA GLU A 51 6.75 22.32 -17.57
C GLU A 51 7.45 22.30 -16.20
N ASN A 52 6.87 22.98 -15.20
CA ASN A 52 7.41 22.99 -13.83
C ASN A 52 7.34 21.60 -13.18
N ALA A 53 6.26 20.85 -13.43
CA ALA A 53 6.15 19.44 -13.01
C ALA A 53 7.23 18.57 -13.68
N ARG A 54 7.54 18.81 -14.98
CA ARG A 54 8.63 18.12 -15.68
C ARG A 54 10.02 18.48 -15.12
N ARG A 55 10.24 19.74 -14.75
CA ARG A 55 11.51 20.19 -14.15
C ARG A 55 11.75 19.59 -12.78
N ARG A 56 10.72 19.47 -11.95
CA ARG A 56 10.79 18.80 -10.63
C ARG A 56 11.19 17.32 -10.74
N ARG A 57 10.75 16.62 -11.81
CA ARG A 57 11.20 15.25 -12.10
C ARG A 57 12.70 15.17 -12.38
N LYS A 58 13.26 16.15 -13.11
CA LYS A 58 14.70 16.22 -13.37
C LYS A 58 15.49 16.50 -12.09
N GLU A 59 14.93 17.23 -11.12
CA GLU A 59 15.56 17.47 -9.83
C GLU A 59 15.60 16.21 -8.96
N ILE A 60 14.57 15.36 -9.02
CA ILE A 60 14.57 14.06 -8.33
C ILE A 60 15.56 13.10 -8.98
N SER A 61 15.68 13.11 -10.31
CA SER A 61 16.73 12.38 -11.00
C SER A 61 18.12 12.83 -10.54
N LYS A 62 18.34 14.17 -10.39
CA LYS A 62 19.57 14.73 -9.83
C LYS A 62 19.74 14.42 -8.34
N TYR A 63 18.63 14.26 -7.60
CA TYR A 63 18.67 13.88 -6.19
C TYR A 63 19.12 12.42 -6.03
N LEU A 64 18.62 11.52 -6.89
CA LEU A 64 19.12 10.14 -7.00
C LEU A 64 20.62 10.14 -7.41
N ASP A 65 21.01 11.03 -8.33
CA ASP A 65 22.41 11.20 -8.73
C ASP A 65 23.28 11.73 -7.57
N ASN A 66 22.78 12.57 -6.67
CA ASN A 66 23.51 13.09 -5.51
C ASN A 66 23.54 12.12 -4.31
N VAL A 67 22.52 11.30 -4.11
CA VAL A 67 22.51 10.22 -3.10
C VAL A 67 23.37 9.04 -3.57
N ALA A 68 23.44 8.84 -4.89
CA ALA A 68 24.28 7.85 -5.55
C ALA A 68 25.65 8.43 -6.01
N GLY A 69 26.02 9.61 -5.56
CA GLY A 69 27.19 10.40 -6.02
C GLY A 69 28.58 9.74 -6.03
N SER A 70 28.62 8.43 -5.95
CA SER A 70 29.77 7.57 -6.21
C SER A 70 29.42 6.18 -6.73
N VAL A 71 28.17 5.93 -7.12
CA VAL A 71 27.76 4.62 -7.64
C VAL A 71 27.04 4.82 -8.97
N ASP A 72 27.76 4.47 -9.98
CA ASP A 72 27.57 4.40 -11.42
C ASP A 72 26.12 4.39 -11.96
N ILE A 73 25.96 4.88 -13.20
CA ILE A 73 24.79 4.79 -14.10
C ILE A 73 24.10 3.40 -14.04
N ALA A 74 24.87 2.33 -13.80
CA ALA A 74 24.38 0.98 -13.57
C ALA A 74 23.39 0.84 -12.41
N THR A 75 23.51 1.60 -11.34
CA THR A 75 22.62 1.50 -10.16
C THR A 75 21.28 2.13 -10.44
N LYS A 76 21.23 3.21 -11.21
CA LYS A 76 19.98 3.89 -11.59
C LYS A 76 19.16 3.02 -12.54
N ASP A 77 19.81 2.42 -13.52
CA ASP A 77 19.17 1.50 -14.47
C ASP A 77 18.67 0.23 -13.73
N THR A 78 19.45 -0.25 -12.77
CA THR A 78 19.08 -1.40 -11.93
C THR A 78 17.85 -1.12 -11.07
N MET A 79 17.70 0.05 -10.47
CA MET A 79 16.52 0.40 -9.68
C MET A 79 15.26 0.54 -10.56
N THR A 80 15.40 1.20 -11.71
CA THR A 80 14.27 1.40 -12.64
C THR A 80 13.80 0.07 -13.24
N ARG A 81 14.74 -0.84 -13.56
CA ARG A 81 14.46 -2.17 -14.13
C ARG A 81 14.39 -3.28 -13.09
N ALA A 82 14.39 -2.94 -11.81
CA ALA A 82 14.28 -3.96 -10.76
C ALA A 82 13.08 -4.88 -11.02
N PRO A 83 13.24 -6.20 -10.84
CA PRO A 83 12.17 -7.16 -11.09
C PRO A 83 11.02 -7.05 -10.07
N LEU A 84 11.26 -6.39 -8.94
CA LEU A 84 10.27 -6.17 -7.89
C LEU A 84 9.67 -4.77 -8.00
N PRO A 85 8.39 -4.59 -7.68
CA PRO A 85 7.78 -3.28 -7.49
C PRO A 85 8.52 -2.50 -6.40
N MET A 86 8.92 -1.28 -6.72
CA MET A 86 9.65 -0.39 -5.82
C MET A 86 8.99 0.97 -5.76
N LEU A 87 8.94 1.51 -4.54
CA LEU A 87 8.33 2.80 -4.25
C LEU A 87 9.20 3.60 -3.30
N MET A 88 9.33 4.89 -3.54
CA MET A 88 9.90 5.87 -2.61
C MET A 88 8.84 6.90 -2.25
N PHE A 89 8.65 7.15 -0.96
CA PHE A 89 7.66 8.09 -0.48
C PHE A 89 8.12 8.79 0.80
N ARG A 90 7.46 9.90 1.16
CA ARG A 90 7.67 10.57 2.45
C ARG A 90 6.81 9.89 3.51
N PRO A 91 7.40 9.27 4.53
CA PRO A 91 6.62 8.51 5.52
C PRO A 91 5.69 9.40 6.37
N GLU A 92 6.02 10.69 6.53
CA GLU A 92 5.24 11.65 7.32
C GLU A 92 3.94 12.08 6.62
N SER A 93 3.97 12.22 5.28
CA SER A 93 2.83 12.70 4.48
C SER A 93 2.17 11.60 3.64
N GLY A 94 2.85 10.47 3.46
CA GLY A 94 2.46 9.41 2.52
C GLY A 94 2.67 9.78 1.05
N GLU A 95 3.31 10.92 0.75
CA GLU A 95 3.47 11.46 -0.60
C GLU A 95 4.50 10.67 -1.40
N ILE A 96 4.09 10.16 -2.56
CA ILE A 96 4.94 9.39 -3.47
C ILE A 96 5.96 10.30 -4.14
N ILE A 97 7.24 9.95 -4.01
CA ILE A 97 8.36 10.65 -4.61
C ILE A 97 8.76 9.99 -5.92
N TRP A 98 8.77 8.66 -5.95
CA TRP A 98 9.19 7.88 -7.10
C TRP A 98 8.65 6.45 -7.01
N ALA A 99 8.37 5.87 -8.17
CA ALA A 99 7.99 4.48 -8.33
C ALA A 99 8.64 3.93 -9.60
N ASN A 100 8.98 2.64 -9.62
CA ASN A 100 9.42 2.00 -10.85
C ASN A 100 8.21 1.51 -11.67
N ASP A 101 8.49 1.09 -12.91
CA ASP A 101 7.44 0.62 -13.83
C ASP A 101 6.66 -0.58 -13.29
N ARG A 102 7.32 -1.44 -12.50
CA ARG A 102 6.68 -2.59 -11.85
C ARG A 102 5.65 -2.18 -10.81
N PHE A 103 5.94 -1.15 -10.03
CA PHE A 103 4.99 -0.63 -9.06
C PHE A 103 3.79 0.04 -9.75
N SER A 104 4.04 0.78 -10.82
CA SER A 104 2.97 1.38 -11.64
C SER A 104 2.07 0.32 -12.27
N GLN A 105 2.65 -0.76 -12.79
CA GLN A 105 1.91 -1.90 -13.33
C GLN A 105 1.10 -2.62 -12.24
N MET A 106 1.65 -2.75 -11.04
CA MET A 106 0.96 -3.36 -9.89
C MET A 106 -0.32 -2.60 -9.53
N LEU A 107 -0.28 -1.27 -9.60
CA LEU A 107 -1.45 -0.42 -9.33
C LEU A 107 -2.39 -0.28 -10.54
N GLY A 108 -1.97 -0.68 -11.74
CA GLY A 108 -2.71 -0.44 -12.98
C GLY A 108 -2.74 1.03 -13.41
N GLU A 109 -1.81 1.84 -12.88
CA GLU A 109 -1.76 3.28 -13.09
C GLU A 109 -0.51 3.70 -13.89
N ASN A 110 -0.61 4.81 -14.60
CA ASN A 110 0.56 5.40 -15.23
C ASN A 110 1.47 6.03 -14.17
N GLY A 111 2.77 5.68 -14.18
CA GLY A 111 3.76 6.19 -13.22
C GLY A 111 3.80 7.71 -13.10
N ASP A 112 3.42 8.42 -14.17
CA ASP A 112 3.31 9.87 -14.20
C ASP A 112 2.21 10.41 -13.28
N LEU A 113 1.16 9.63 -13.04
CA LEU A 113 0.02 10.01 -12.22
C LEU A 113 0.25 9.71 -10.72
N LEU A 114 1.26 8.89 -10.40
CA LEU A 114 1.56 8.53 -9.01
C LEU A 114 2.35 9.61 -8.27
N TYR A 115 3.09 10.44 -9.00
CA TYR A 115 3.96 11.46 -8.41
C TYR A 115 3.17 12.54 -7.65
N GLU A 116 3.66 12.90 -6.45
CA GLU A 116 3.03 13.86 -5.53
C GLU A 116 1.64 13.44 -5.01
N ARG A 117 1.18 12.22 -5.27
CA ARG A 117 -0.05 11.69 -4.69
C ARG A 117 0.26 10.89 -3.42
N LYS A 118 -0.73 10.73 -2.59
CA LYS A 118 -0.59 9.95 -1.36
C LYS A 118 -0.74 8.45 -1.66
N LEU A 119 0.14 7.65 -1.08
CA LEU A 119 0.08 6.19 -1.21
C LEU A 119 -1.27 5.62 -0.74
N THR A 120 -1.85 6.21 0.29
CA THR A 120 -3.16 5.82 0.82
C THR A 120 -4.33 6.06 -0.14
N GLU A 121 -4.16 6.83 -1.20
CA GLU A 121 -5.18 6.96 -2.25
C GLU A 121 -5.29 5.70 -3.12
N PHE A 122 -4.21 4.92 -3.21
CA PHE A 122 -4.13 3.70 -3.99
C PHE A 122 -4.23 2.45 -3.11
N ILE A 123 -3.69 2.54 -1.90
CA ILE A 123 -3.66 1.45 -0.92
C ILE A 123 -4.11 2.04 0.43
N PRO A 124 -5.43 2.10 0.70
CA PRO A 124 -5.99 2.79 1.87
C PRO A 124 -5.47 2.27 3.20
N ASP A 125 -5.25 0.96 3.31
CA ASP A 125 -4.84 0.29 4.55
C ASP A 125 -3.32 0.29 4.78
N PHE A 126 -2.56 1.00 3.94
CA PHE A 126 -1.11 1.05 4.10
C PHE A 126 -0.71 2.02 5.20
N GLU A 127 -0.11 1.50 6.25
CA GLU A 127 0.47 2.28 7.34
C GLU A 127 1.99 2.38 7.21
N SER A 128 2.53 3.61 7.28
CA SER A 128 3.98 3.86 7.23
C SER A 128 4.67 3.79 8.61
N ARG A 129 3.92 3.56 9.70
CA ARG A 129 4.42 3.60 11.08
C ARG A 129 5.60 2.65 11.32
N TRP A 130 5.50 1.42 10.81
CA TRP A 130 6.52 0.40 10.98
C TRP A 130 7.91 0.84 10.48
N ILE A 131 7.98 1.56 9.36
CA ILE A 131 9.23 1.99 8.77
C ILE A 131 9.81 3.18 9.55
N ILE A 132 8.95 4.03 10.12
CA ILE A 132 9.36 5.13 11.02
C ILE A 132 9.93 4.55 12.33
N GLU A 133 9.37 3.46 12.83
CA GLU A 133 9.84 2.72 14.00
C GLU A 133 11.15 1.93 13.73
N GLY A 134 11.69 1.98 12.50
CA GLY A 134 12.93 1.30 12.12
C GLY A 134 12.79 -0.20 11.84
N LYS A 135 11.57 -0.70 11.65
CA LYS A 135 11.35 -2.08 11.20
C LYS A 135 11.68 -2.19 9.72
N SER A 136 12.25 -3.31 9.31
CA SER A 136 12.62 -3.58 7.91
C SER A 136 11.51 -4.22 7.07
N ALA A 137 10.43 -4.68 7.70
CA ALA A 137 9.29 -5.31 7.05
C ALA A 137 7.98 -4.82 7.65
N HIS A 138 6.96 -4.71 6.82
CA HIS A 138 5.58 -4.47 7.24
C HIS A 138 5.08 -5.66 8.09
N PRO A 139 4.38 -5.42 9.21
CA PRO A 139 3.98 -6.48 10.14
C PRO A 139 2.96 -7.47 9.57
N GLY A 140 2.21 -7.07 8.56
CA GLY A 140 1.23 -7.90 7.88
C GLY A 140 1.42 -7.88 6.37
N GLU A 141 0.61 -8.65 5.66
CA GLU A 141 0.50 -8.58 4.22
C GLU A 141 -0.35 -7.39 3.81
N VAL A 142 0.04 -6.73 2.73
CA VAL A 142 -0.69 -5.60 2.16
C VAL A 142 -1.45 -6.09 0.93
N THR A 143 -2.74 -5.86 0.90
CA THR A 143 -3.59 -6.22 -0.25
C THR A 143 -3.63 -5.06 -1.25
N CYS A 144 -3.39 -5.39 -2.51
CA CYS A 144 -3.54 -4.45 -3.62
C CYS A 144 -4.30 -5.15 -4.76
N GLY A 145 -5.56 -4.75 -4.98
CA GLY A 145 -6.47 -5.47 -5.85
C GLY A 145 -6.70 -6.90 -5.36
N GLU A 146 -6.47 -7.88 -6.22
CA GLU A 146 -6.60 -9.31 -5.91
C GLU A 146 -5.31 -9.95 -5.37
N ARG A 147 -4.22 -9.18 -5.25
CA ARG A 147 -2.91 -9.69 -4.87
C ARG A 147 -2.52 -9.28 -3.46
N ARG A 148 -1.72 -10.13 -2.83
CA ARG A 148 -1.15 -9.91 -1.50
C ARG A 148 0.36 -9.72 -1.60
N TYR A 149 0.85 -8.71 -0.90
CA TYR A 149 2.27 -8.35 -0.93
C TYR A 149 2.86 -8.33 0.47
N GLN A 150 4.05 -8.92 0.61
CA GLN A 150 4.91 -8.63 1.75
C GLN A 150 5.76 -7.41 1.40
N VAL A 151 5.70 -6.40 2.24
CA VAL A 151 6.42 -5.13 2.00
C VAL A 151 7.64 -5.06 2.90
N PHE A 152 8.79 -4.83 2.28
CA PHE A 152 10.04 -4.54 2.95
C PHE A 152 10.43 -3.10 2.70
N GLY A 153 11.16 -2.49 3.63
CA GLY A 153 11.57 -1.11 3.42
C GLY A 153 12.65 -0.66 4.36
N GLN A 154 13.21 0.48 4.01
CA GLN A 154 14.21 1.17 4.79
C GLN A 154 13.99 2.68 4.75
N LEU A 155 14.38 3.34 5.82
CA LEU A 155 14.30 4.78 5.98
C LEU A 155 15.66 5.41 5.73
N ALA A 156 15.74 6.36 4.84
CA ALA A 156 16.93 7.14 4.57
C ALA A 156 16.72 8.60 4.94
N ARG A 157 17.71 9.23 5.53
CA ARG A 157 17.70 10.67 5.82
C ARG A 157 18.14 11.44 4.58
N THR A 158 17.34 12.41 4.17
CA THR A 158 17.71 13.28 3.05
C THR A 158 18.78 14.27 3.48
N GLY A 159 19.91 14.30 2.74
CA GLY A 159 20.97 15.29 2.93
C GLY A 159 20.53 16.64 2.39
N GLY A 160 20.15 17.57 3.28
CA GLY A 160 19.81 18.94 2.92
C GLY A 160 19.48 19.79 4.15
N ARG A 161 19.48 21.13 4.01
CA ARG A 161 19.14 22.09 5.09
C ARG A 161 17.74 21.89 5.70
N SER A 162 16.89 21.11 5.04
CA SER A 162 15.48 20.84 5.42
C SER A 162 15.27 19.41 5.97
N GLY A 163 16.31 18.64 6.21
CA GLY A 163 16.39 17.31 6.82
C GLY A 163 15.05 16.55 6.92
N GLY A 164 14.61 15.89 5.86
CA GLY A 164 13.44 15.02 5.86
C GLY A 164 13.86 13.54 5.79
N PHE A 165 12.88 12.65 5.91
CA PHE A 165 13.07 11.22 5.70
C PHE A 165 12.41 10.79 4.39
N VAL A 166 13.03 9.81 3.73
CA VAL A 166 12.46 9.11 2.57
C VAL A 166 12.44 7.63 2.90
N ALA A 167 11.31 7.02 2.74
CA ALA A 167 11.11 5.60 2.82
C ALA A 167 11.26 4.98 1.42
N THR A 168 12.06 3.93 1.31
CA THR A 168 12.16 3.10 0.10
C THR A 168 11.58 1.75 0.43
N THR A 169 10.62 1.28 -0.36
CA THR A 169 9.94 0.00 -0.15
C THR A 169 10.03 -0.90 -1.35
N TYR A 170 10.05 -2.22 -1.08
CA TYR A 170 10.07 -3.32 -2.03
C TYR A 170 8.87 -4.21 -1.77
N TRP A 171 8.14 -4.58 -2.80
CA TRP A 171 6.89 -5.30 -2.71
C TRP A 171 7.06 -6.69 -3.32
N LEU A 172 6.98 -7.70 -2.48
CA LEU A 172 7.07 -9.09 -2.89
C LEU A 172 5.66 -9.68 -3.00
N ASP A 173 5.29 -10.14 -4.18
CA ASP A 173 4.02 -10.85 -4.38
C ASP A 173 4.07 -12.19 -3.64
N VAL A 174 3.19 -12.35 -2.66
CA VAL A 174 3.07 -13.55 -1.84
C VAL A 174 1.69 -14.19 -1.96
N THR A 175 0.94 -13.83 -3.01
CA THR A 175 -0.45 -14.26 -3.21
C THR A 175 -0.58 -15.78 -3.17
N GLU A 176 0.20 -16.50 -3.97
CA GLU A 176 0.16 -17.97 -4.00
C GLU A 176 0.56 -18.59 -2.67
N MET A 177 1.63 -18.08 -2.07
CA MET A 177 2.11 -18.58 -0.77
C MET A 177 1.05 -18.38 0.32
N SER A 178 0.39 -17.22 0.32
CA SER A 178 -0.66 -16.90 1.28
C SER A 178 -1.89 -17.78 1.07
N GLN A 179 -2.30 -18.03 -0.18
CA GLN A 179 -3.40 -18.93 -0.49
C GLN A 179 -3.10 -20.37 -0.03
N ILE A 180 -1.90 -20.87 -0.30
CA ILE A 180 -1.49 -22.20 0.17
C ILE A 180 -1.51 -22.28 1.69
N ARG A 181 -1.01 -21.24 2.36
CA ARG A 181 -1.02 -21.16 3.83
C ARG A 181 -2.45 -21.13 4.38
N ASP A 182 -3.34 -20.36 3.77
CA ASP A 182 -4.73 -20.24 4.19
C ASP A 182 -5.46 -21.59 4.01
N ILE A 183 -5.26 -22.29 2.89
CA ILE A 183 -5.78 -23.63 2.64
C ILE A 183 -5.22 -24.62 3.66
N TYR A 184 -3.90 -24.60 3.89
CA TYR A 184 -3.27 -25.48 4.87
C TYR A 184 -3.82 -25.28 6.28
N GLN A 185 -4.03 -24.03 6.68
CA GLN A 185 -4.61 -23.71 7.99
C GLN A 185 -6.07 -24.15 8.11
N ALA A 186 -6.86 -23.98 7.03
CA ALA A 186 -8.26 -24.36 6.98
C ALA A 186 -8.46 -25.89 6.98
N THR A 187 -7.51 -26.63 6.36
CA THR A 187 -7.58 -28.09 6.25
C THR A 187 -6.74 -28.84 7.31
N ARG A 188 -6.15 -28.10 8.24
CA ARG A 188 -5.28 -28.67 9.26
C ARG A 188 -6.05 -29.66 10.12
N PRO A 189 -5.65 -30.94 10.15
CA PRO A 189 -6.34 -31.93 10.97
C PRO A 189 -6.14 -31.60 12.47
N VAL A 190 -7.22 -31.66 13.19
CA VAL A 190 -7.20 -31.56 14.66
C VAL A 190 -7.36 -32.97 15.20
N ALA A 191 -6.41 -33.44 15.99
CA ALA A 191 -6.53 -34.67 16.73
C ALA A 191 -6.94 -34.34 18.17
N ALA A 192 -8.05 -34.87 18.60
CA ALA A 192 -8.51 -34.79 19.99
C ALA A 192 -8.40 -36.16 20.66
N ILE A 193 -7.87 -36.18 21.86
CA ILE A 193 -7.87 -37.40 22.72
C ILE A 193 -8.90 -37.16 23.84
N LEU A 194 -9.96 -37.96 23.79
CA LEU A 194 -10.99 -37.94 24.83
C LEU A 194 -10.73 -39.07 25.82
N LEU A 195 -10.59 -38.71 27.08
CA LEU A 195 -10.45 -39.66 28.15
C LEU A 195 -11.75 -39.63 28.97
N ILE A 196 -12.37 -40.81 29.11
CA ILE A 196 -13.52 -40.96 29.98
C ILE A 196 -12.97 -41.34 31.36
N ASP A 197 -13.15 -40.42 32.32
CA ASP A 197 -12.80 -40.66 33.71
C ASP A 197 -13.75 -41.72 34.27
N ASN A 198 -13.21 -42.59 35.14
CA ASN A 198 -13.95 -43.69 35.74
C ASN A 198 -14.52 -44.76 34.77
N TYR A 199 -14.00 -44.86 33.53
CA TYR A 199 -14.46 -45.87 32.54
C TYR A 199 -14.33 -47.29 33.08
N GLU A 200 -13.21 -47.61 33.73
CA GLU A 200 -12.98 -48.93 34.34
C GLU A 200 -13.95 -49.23 35.47
N ASP A 201 -14.22 -48.25 36.33
CA ASP A 201 -15.17 -48.38 37.46
C ASP A 201 -16.61 -48.61 36.95
N LEU A 202 -16.98 -47.95 35.85
CA LEU A 202 -18.28 -48.14 35.21
C LEU A 202 -18.41 -49.51 34.59
N MET A 203 -17.34 -50.03 33.95
CA MET A 203 -17.33 -51.31 33.29
C MET A 203 -17.17 -52.51 34.27
N MET A 204 -16.58 -52.27 35.45
CA MET A 204 -16.46 -53.28 36.52
C MET A 204 -17.70 -53.38 37.45
N LYS A 205 -18.61 -52.39 37.41
CA LYS A 205 -19.92 -52.55 38.06
C LYS A 205 -20.64 -53.74 37.45
N ASN A 206 -21.43 -54.47 38.26
CA ASN A 206 -22.23 -55.61 37.84
C ASN A 206 -23.33 -55.22 36.84
N LEU A 207 -22.92 -54.75 35.68
CA LEU A 207 -23.79 -54.45 34.56
C LEU A 207 -24.04 -55.71 33.76
N THR A 208 -25.28 -55.95 33.35
CA THR A 208 -25.60 -56.99 32.39
C THR A 208 -24.98 -56.63 31.01
N ASP A 209 -24.73 -57.64 30.15
CA ASP A 209 -24.14 -57.44 28.83
C ASP A 209 -24.95 -56.47 27.99
N ASN A 210 -26.29 -56.42 28.13
CA ASN A 210 -27.15 -55.48 27.45
C ASN A 210 -26.96 -54.05 27.96
N GLU A 211 -26.82 -53.84 29.25
CA GLU A 211 -26.59 -52.51 29.82
C GLU A 211 -25.22 -51.98 29.41
N ARG A 212 -24.22 -52.81 29.36
CA ARG A 212 -22.88 -52.46 28.89
C ARG A 212 -22.89 -52.05 27.41
N SER A 213 -23.59 -52.81 26.55
CA SER A 213 -23.73 -52.50 25.15
C SER A 213 -24.47 -51.20 24.91
N ASN A 214 -25.54 -50.94 25.69
CA ASN A 214 -26.28 -49.68 25.59
C ASN A 214 -25.45 -48.48 26.01
N LEU A 215 -24.62 -48.61 27.09
CA LEU A 215 -23.74 -47.55 27.54
C LEU A 215 -22.69 -47.18 26.48
N LEU A 216 -22.07 -48.20 25.88
CA LEU A 216 -21.10 -48.00 24.80
C LEU A 216 -21.75 -47.28 23.59
N ALA A 217 -22.94 -47.75 23.17
CA ALA A 217 -23.66 -47.10 22.09
C ALA A 217 -24.04 -45.65 22.39
N GLU A 218 -24.39 -45.32 23.66
CA GLU A 218 -24.64 -43.94 24.07
C GLU A 218 -23.37 -43.08 24.03
N ILE A 219 -22.23 -43.62 24.46
CA ILE A 219 -20.94 -42.96 24.40
C ILE A 219 -20.58 -42.66 22.92
N ASP A 220 -20.67 -43.67 22.07
CA ASP A 220 -20.37 -43.53 20.65
C ASP A 220 -21.29 -42.48 19.98
N ALA A 221 -22.59 -42.54 20.25
CA ALA A 221 -23.55 -41.56 19.71
C ALA A 221 -23.28 -40.12 20.17
N ARG A 222 -22.79 -39.95 21.43
CA ARG A 222 -22.40 -38.61 21.92
C ARG A 222 -21.08 -38.13 21.34
N LEU A 223 -20.15 -39.04 21.07
CA LEU A 223 -18.90 -38.72 20.39
C LEU A 223 -19.13 -38.32 18.91
N ASP A 224 -19.96 -39.11 18.22
CA ASP A 224 -20.35 -38.80 16.82
C ASP A 224 -21.09 -37.46 16.71
N ALA A 225 -21.88 -37.05 17.69
CA ALA A 225 -22.56 -35.78 17.72
C ALA A 225 -21.62 -34.58 18.01
N TRP A 226 -20.40 -34.87 18.47
CA TRP A 226 -19.38 -33.84 18.82
C TRP A 226 -18.40 -33.58 17.70
N VAL A 227 -18.27 -34.48 16.75
CA VAL A 227 -17.43 -34.37 15.54
C VAL A 227 -18.21 -33.73 14.41
#